data_fa5f247032268923ad61d71d561e82b6
#
_entry.id   fa5f247032268923ad61d71d561e82b6
#
_cell.length_a   1.000
_cell.length_b   1.000
_cell.length_c   1.000
_cell.angle_alpha   90.00
_cell.angle_beta   90.00
_cell.angle_gamma   90.00
#
_symmetry.space_group_name_H-M   'P 1'
#
loop_
_entity.id
_entity.type
_entity.pdbx_description
1 polymer ?
#
loop_
_entity_poly.entity_id
_entity_poly.type
_entity_poly.pdbx_seq_one_letter_code
_entity_poly.pdbx_strand_id
1 'polypeptide(L)' 'MASKVEEQVKGIIAKVLEAPIEEINEDTAIGDIPSWDSLHHLQIIAAIEKNFGFRFTPDVMMDLEDVGDIVKATEERVKE' A
#
# COMPACT_ATOMS: atom_id res chain seq x y z
N MET A 1 -0.77 -7.93 -16.62
CA MET A 1 -1.79 -6.90 -16.38
C MET A 1 -1.92 -6.62 -14.91
N ALA A 2 -2.03 -5.35 -14.57
CA ALA A 2 -2.25 -4.99 -13.18
C ALA A 2 -3.66 -5.38 -12.77
N SER A 3 -3.82 -5.92 -11.57
CA SER A 3 -5.13 -6.23 -11.04
C SER A 3 -5.81 -4.94 -10.58
N LYS A 4 -7.12 -4.99 -10.41
CA LYS A 4 -7.85 -3.85 -9.85
C LYS A 4 -7.34 -3.49 -8.47
N VAL A 5 -7.00 -4.50 -7.68
CA VAL A 5 -6.48 -4.27 -6.34
C VAL A 5 -5.16 -3.53 -6.42
N GLU A 6 -4.28 -3.97 -7.32
CA GLU A 6 -2.99 -3.32 -7.46
C GLU A 6 -3.15 -1.84 -7.85
N GLU A 7 -4.05 -1.56 -8.79
CA GLU A 7 -4.27 -0.18 -9.20
C GLU A 7 -4.82 0.67 -8.07
N GLN A 8 -5.74 0.11 -7.29
CA GLN A 8 -6.31 0.84 -6.17
C GLN A 8 -5.29 1.09 -5.07
N VAL A 9 -4.47 0.09 -4.78
CA VAL A 9 -3.43 0.23 -3.76
C VAL A 9 -2.44 1.31 -4.17
N LYS A 10 -1.98 1.25 -5.41
CA LYS A 10 -1.03 2.27 -5.89
C LYS A 10 -1.64 3.66 -5.86
N GLY A 11 -2.91 3.78 -6.21
CA GLY A 11 -3.60 5.07 -6.15
C GLY A 11 -3.69 5.60 -4.74
N ILE A 12 -3.97 4.73 -3.77
CA ILE A 12 -4.04 5.13 -2.37
C ILE A 12 -2.66 5.61 -1.89
N ILE A 13 -1.63 4.86 -2.23
CA ILE A 13 -0.27 5.22 -1.82
C ILE A 13 0.11 6.58 -2.41
N ALA A 14 -0.15 6.76 -3.70
CA ALA A 14 0.18 8.02 -4.36
C ALA A 14 -0.55 9.19 -3.71
N LYS A 15 -1.81 8.98 -3.35
CA LYS A 15 -2.60 10.03 -2.73
C LYS A 15 -2.09 10.39 -1.35
N VAL A 16 -1.80 9.39 -0.53
CA VAL A 16 -1.30 9.63 0.82
C VAL A 16 0.03 10.35 0.77
N LEU A 17 0.91 9.93 -0.14
CA LEU A 17 2.25 10.50 -0.24
C LEU A 17 2.27 11.79 -1.05
N GLU A 18 1.17 12.14 -1.71
CA GLU A 18 1.10 13.30 -2.60
C GLU A 18 2.18 13.22 -3.66
N ALA A 19 2.34 12.04 -4.22
CA ALA A 19 3.34 11.76 -5.24
C ALA A 19 2.66 11.28 -6.51
N PRO A 20 3.29 11.50 -7.68
CA PRO A 20 2.71 10.99 -8.94
C PRO A 20 2.64 9.47 -8.91
N ILE A 21 1.54 8.92 -9.42
CA ILE A 21 1.36 7.48 -9.42
C ILE A 21 2.43 6.79 -10.25
N GLU A 22 3.00 7.51 -11.21
CA GLU A 22 4.07 6.95 -12.05
C GLU A 22 5.32 6.61 -11.24
N GLU A 23 5.46 7.20 -10.06
CA GLU A 23 6.61 6.91 -9.20
C GLU A 23 6.34 5.74 -8.25
N ILE A 24 5.12 5.24 -8.25
CA ILE A 24 4.73 4.15 -7.35
C ILE A 24 4.76 2.86 -8.15
N ASN A 25 5.83 2.09 -7.98
CA ASN A 25 5.92 0.78 -8.62
C ASN A 25 6.20 -0.29 -7.58
N GLU A 26 6.22 -1.53 -8.01
CA GLU A 26 6.27 -2.64 -7.05
C GLU A 26 7.50 -2.63 -6.16
N ASP A 27 8.59 -2.09 -6.69
CA ASP A 27 9.85 -2.07 -5.95
C ASP A 27 9.99 -0.86 -5.04
N THR A 28 9.06 0.10 -5.13
CA THR A 28 9.11 1.30 -4.30
C THR A 28 8.85 0.91 -2.85
N ALA A 29 9.74 1.32 -1.96
CA ALA A 29 9.66 0.95 -0.56
C ALA A 29 9.65 2.18 0.32
N ILE A 30 9.29 1.97 1.59
CA ILE A 30 9.34 3.03 2.57
C ILE A 30 10.75 3.63 2.56
N GLY A 31 10.81 4.95 2.49
CA GLY A 31 12.09 5.66 2.44
C GLY A 31 12.57 5.96 1.03
N ASP A 32 12.06 5.29 0.00
CA ASP A 32 12.44 5.57 -1.37
C ASP A 32 11.88 6.90 -1.86
N ILE A 33 10.73 7.27 -1.35
CA ILE A 33 10.09 8.55 -1.63
C ILE A 33 10.20 9.37 -0.35
N PRO A 34 10.66 10.62 -0.43
CA PRO A 34 10.88 11.40 0.80
C PRO A 34 9.67 11.49 1.72
N SER A 35 8.46 11.51 1.15
CA SER A 35 7.26 11.60 1.97
C SER A 35 6.85 10.26 2.58
N TRP A 36 7.47 9.16 2.17
CA TRP A 36 7.09 7.83 2.67
C TRP A 36 7.93 7.49 3.89
N ASP A 37 7.52 8.00 5.03
CA ASP A 37 8.14 7.73 6.32
C ASP A 37 7.19 6.85 7.15
N SER A 38 7.55 6.63 8.40
CA SER A 38 6.77 5.73 9.27
C SER A 38 5.34 6.22 9.45
N LEU A 39 5.15 7.51 9.61
CA LEU A 39 3.82 8.07 9.81
C LEU A 39 2.96 7.86 8.57
N HIS A 40 3.50 8.21 7.40
CA HIS A 40 2.74 8.06 6.16
C HIS A 40 2.49 6.60 5.84
N HIS A 41 3.43 5.72 6.22
CA HIS A 41 3.23 4.28 6.04
C HIS A 41 1.99 3.81 6.80
N LEU A 42 1.84 4.26 8.05
CA LEU A 42 0.65 3.90 8.83
C LEU A 42 -0.61 4.47 8.22
N GLN A 43 -0.53 5.67 7.64
CA GLN A 43 -1.68 6.27 6.97
C GLN A 43 -2.07 5.48 5.72
N ILE A 44 -1.07 4.98 4.98
CA ILE A 44 -1.34 4.14 3.82
C ILE A 44 -2.07 2.87 4.25
N ILE A 45 -1.57 2.21 5.29
CA ILE A 45 -2.18 0.98 5.78
C ILE A 45 -3.63 1.25 6.20
N ALA A 46 -3.86 2.31 6.97
CA ALA A 46 -5.20 2.64 7.42
C ALA A 46 -6.14 2.95 6.26
N ALA A 47 -5.64 3.66 5.25
CA ALA A 47 -6.47 3.99 4.09
C ALA A 47 -6.85 2.75 3.30
N ILE A 48 -5.92 1.80 3.17
CA ILE A 48 -6.21 0.54 2.48
C ILE A 48 -7.25 -0.25 3.24
N GLU A 49 -7.09 -0.35 4.55
CA GLU A 49 -8.06 -1.08 5.38
C GLU A 49 -9.45 -0.48 5.24
N LYS A 50 -9.53 0.82 5.25
CA LYS A 50 -10.82 1.50 5.12
C LYS A 50 -11.43 1.31 3.75
N ASN A 51 -10.59 1.42 2.71
CA ASN A 51 -11.08 1.31 1.34
C ASN A 51 -11.62 -0.07 1.02
N PHE A 52 -10.97 -1.10 1.52
CA PHE A 52 -11.35 -2.49 1.20
C PHE A 52 -12.18 -3.16 2.29
N GLY A 53 -12.28 -2.53 3.46
CA GLY A 53 -13.17 -3.03 4.52
C GLY A 53 -12.63 -4.21 5.30
N PHE A 54 -11.32 -4.25 5.53
CA PHE A 54 -10.72 -5.31 6.34
C PHE A 54 -9.63 -4.71 7.23
N ARG A 55 -8.99 -5.56 8.01
CA ARG A 55 -7.86 -5.17 8.83
C ARG A 55 -6.72 -6.15 8.68
N PHE A 56 -5.51 -5.61 8.54
CA PHE A 56 -4.31 -6.44 8.57
C PHE A 56 -4.03 -6.85 10.01
N THR A 57 -3.51 -8.06 10.19
CA THR A 57 -3.03 -8.48 11.51
C THR A 57 -1.69 -7.79 11.77
N PRO A 58 -1.31 -7.63 13.07
CA PRO A 58 -0.01 -7.02 13.37
C PRO A 58 1.17 -7.74 12.72
N ASP A 59 1.10 -9.07 12.63
CA ASP A 59 2.16 -9.85 12.00
C ASP A 59 2.36 -9.43 10.55
N VAL A 60 1.26 -9.31 9.81
CA VAL A 60 1.31 -8.94 8.40
C VAL A 60 1.81 -7.51 8.28
N MET A 61 1.32 -6.61 9.14
CA MET A 61 1.72 -5.21 9.06
C MET A 61 3.23 -5.04 9.22
N MET A 62 3.86 -5.83 10.04
CA MET A 62 5.30 -5.75 10.25
C MET A 62 6.09 -6.17 9.03
N ASP A 63 5.48 -6.95 8.15
CA ASP A 63 6.15 -7.43 6.94
C ASP A 63 5.94 -6.54 5.72
N LEU A 64 5.11 -5.51 5.84
CA LEU A 64 4.79 -4.64 4.71
C LEU A 64 5.85 -3.56 4.57
N GLU A 65 6.74 -3.70 3.61
CA GLU A 65 7.86 -2.78 3.43
C GLU A 65 7.85 -2.05 2.10
N ASP A 66 7.30 -2.68 1.06
CA ASP A 66 7.26 -2.03 -0.25
C ASP A 66 5.88 -2.21 -0.87
N VAL A 67 5.70 -1.58 -2.04
CA VAL A 67 4.41 -1.60 -2.72
C VAL A 67 4.00 -3.04 -3.04
N GLY A 68 4.93 -3.85 -3.52
CA GLY A 68 4.63 -5.23 -3.85
C GLY A 68 4.10 -6.02 -2.67
N ASP A 69 4.72 -5.85 -1.50
CA ASP A 69 4.25 -6.52 -0.27
C ASP A 69 2.83 -6.08 0.07
N ILE A 70 2.57 -4.78 -0.03
CA ILE A 70 1.26 -4.24 0.32
C ILE A 70 0.19 -4.75 -0.65
N VAL A 71 0.50 -4.75 -1.95
CA VAL A 71 -0.44 -5.24 -2.95
C VAL A 71 -0.75 -6.71 -2.70
N LYS A 72 0.28 -7.51 -2.47
CA LYS A 72 0.08 -8.94 -2.27
C LYS A 72 -0.76 -9.21 -1.03
N ALA A 73 -0.45 -8.55 0.07
CA ALA A 73 -1.20 -8.74 1.30
C ALA A 73 -2.66 -8.31 1.12
N THR A 74 -2.88 -7.22 0.41
CA THR A 74 -4.23 -6.74 0.16
C THR A 74 -5.00 -7.72 -0.72
N GLU A 75 -4.35 -8.23 -1.75
CA GLU A 75 -5.00 -9.21 -2.63
C GLU A 75 -5.43 -10.44 -1.88
N GLU A 76 -4.63 -10.88 -0.93
CA GLU A 76 -4.97 -12.06 -0.14
C GLU A 76 -6.18 -11.83 0.75
N ARG A 77 -6.35 -10.59 1.23
CA ARG A 77 -7.46 -10.26 2.12
C ARG A 77 -8.76 -10.02 1.37
N VAL A 78 -8.68 -9.53 0.13
CA VAL A 78 -9.89 -9.23 -0.64
C VAL A 78 -10.19 -10.28 -1.69
N LYS A 79 -9.51 -11.38 -1.66
CA LYS A 79 -9.71 -12.45 -2.60
C LYS A 79 -11.12 -13.01 -2.47
N GLU A 80 -11.76 -13.24 -3.59
CA GLU A 80 -13.15 -13.73 -3.62
C GLU A 80 -13.22 -15.19 -3.97
#